data_ded1a1800291800f2064318b505e2298
#
_entry.id   ded1a1800291800f2064318b505e2298
#
_cell.length_a   1.000
_cell.length_b   1.000
_cell.length_c   1.000
_cell.angle_alpha   90.00
_cell.angle_beta   90.00
_cell.angle_gamma   90.00
#
_symmetry.space_group_name_H-M   'P 1'
#
loop_
_entity.id
_entity.type
_entity.pdbx_description
1 polymer ?
#
loop_
_entity_poly.entity_id
_entity_poly.type
_entity_poly.pdbx_seq_one_letter_code
_entity_poly.pdbx_strand_id
1 'polypeptide(L)'
;MEVTSIQNGIIIDHVPAGQALKVLEYLKINPAKTRLALIMNTTSNRFGSKDIIKIETERDINLEVLGFVARQATVDIVRGGTIVDKVRPTLPEHIVNVLTCTNPRCVTSSEVGLDQMFHLAQRERGEYRCDYCDEKAKR
;
A
#
# COMPACT_ATOMS: atom_id res chain seq x y z
N MET A 1 6.65 24.75 -2.20
CA MET A 1 7.54 23.59 -2.08
C MET A 1 7.64 22.89 -3.42
N GLU A 2 8.85 22.76 -3.93
CA GLU A 2 9.09 22.04 -5.17
C GLU A 2 9.60 20.64 -4.87
N VAL A 3 9.03 19.67 -5.56
CA VAL A 3 9.47 18.27 -5.46
C VAL A 3 9.78 17.78 -6.85
N THR A 4 10.93 17.12 -7.00
CA THR A 4 11.42 16.63 -8.29
C THR A 4 10.40 15.68 -8.94
N SER A 5 10.15 15.86 -10.23
CA SER A 5 9.32 14.96 -11.02
C SER A 5 10.03 13.62 -11.21
N ILE A 6 9.27 12.55 -11.20
CA ILE A 6 9.80 11.22 -11.49
C ILE A 6 9.72 10.93 -13.00
N GLN A 7 10.64 10.11 -13.49
CA GLN A 7 10.67 9.68 -14.89
C GLN A 7 9.97 8.33 -15.08
N ASN A 8 10.25 7.40 -14.20
CA ASN A 8 9.64 6.06 -14.23
C ASN A 8 9.28 5.67 -12.81
N GLY A 9 8.05 5.27 -12.59
CA GLY A 9 7.62 4.85 -11.27
C GLY A 9 6.14 5.09 -11.04
N ILE A 10 5.79 5.37 -9.79
CA ILE A 10 4.41 5.59 -9.40
C ILE A 10 4.28 6.82 -8.50
N ILE A 11 3.13 7.45 -8.60
CA ILE A 11 2.73 8.53 -7.69
C ILE A 11 1.46 8.04 -6.98
N ILE A 12 1.52 7.94 -5.66
CA ILE A 12 0.37 7.58 -4.84
C ILE A 12 -0.14 8.87 -4.19
N ASP A 13 -1.32 9.28 -4.59
CA ASP A 13 -1.97 10.51 -4.11
C ASP A 13 -3.19 10.18 -3.25
N HIS A 14 -3.71 11.17 -2.57
CA HIS A 14 -4.88 11.05 -1.71
C HIS A 14 -4.72 10.02 -0.59
N VAL A 15 -3.51 9.88 -0.10
CA VAL A 15 -3.24 9.07 1.10
C VAL A 15 -3.67 9.90 2.32
N PRO A 16 -4.40 9.32 3.28
CA PRO A 16 -4.76 10.06 4.49
C PRO A 16 -3.54 10.65 5.17
N ALA A 17 -3.64 11.90 5.61
CA ALA A 17 -2.52 12.62 6.23
C ALA A 17 -1.91 11.83 7.38
N GLY A 18 -0.60 11.71 7.39
CA GLY A 18 0.14 10.96 8.39
C GLY A 18 0.33 9.48 8.10
N GLN A 19 -0.25 8.96 7.00
CA GLN A 19 -0.20 7.52 6.70
C GLN A 19 0.87 7.12 5.68
N ALA A 20 1.59 8.07 5.09
CA ALA A 20 2.55 7.76 4.02
C ALA A 20 3.62 6.76 4.44
N LEU A 21 4.19 6.91 5.64
CA LEU A 21 5.21 5.99 6.14
C LEU A 21 4.67 4.57 6.33
N LYS A 22 3.45 4.46 6.80
CA LYS A 22 2.78 3.18 6.97
C LYS A 22 2.52 2.50 5.62
N VAL A 23 2.11 3.28 4.61
CA VAL A 23 1.91 2.77 3.25
C VAL A 23 3.22 2.22 2.68
N LEU A 24 4.34 2.94 2.83
CA LEU A 24 5.65 2.47 2.39
C LEU A 24 6.03 1.14 3.05
N GLU A 25 5.74 1.00 4.32
CA GLU A 25 6.01 -0.21 5.08
C GLU A 25 5.22 -1.39 4.52
N TYR A 26 3.92 -1.19 4.26
CA TYR A 26 3.08 -2.23 3.67
C TYR A 26 3.51 -2.59 2.24
N LEU A 27 3.97 -1.63 1.46
CA LEU A 27 4.48 -1.89 0.12
C LEU A 27 5.86 -2.55 0.12
N LYS A 28 6.47 -2.70 1.30
CA LYS A 28 7.80 -3.28 1.48
C LYS A 28 8.88 -2.52 0.71
N ILE A 29 8.75 -1.20 0.67
CA ILE A 29 9.72 -0.31 0.05
C ILE A 29 10.83 -0.01 1.05
N ASN A 30 12.07 -0.24 0.65
CA ASN A 30 13.23 0.11 1.45
C ASN A 30 13.69 1.52 1.08
N PRO A 31 13.48 2.54 1.94
CA PRO A 31 13.84 3.91 1.59
C PRO A 31 15.36 4.13 1.46
N ALA A 32 16.16 3.22 2.01
CA ALA A 32 17.63 3.29 1.84
C ALA A 32 18.09 2.85 0.44
N LYS A 33 17.24 2.15 -0.30
CA LYS A 33 17.59 1.58 -1.62
C LYS A 33 16.67 2.05 -2.73
N THR A 34 15.69 2.87 -2.43
CA THR A 34 14.69 3.33 -3.38
C THR A 34 14.64 4.84 -3.38
N ARG A 35 14.72 5.44 -4.57
CA ARG A 35 14.58 6.89 -4.71
C ARG A 35 13.11 7.24 -4.59
N LEU A 36 12.77 8.05 -3.60
CA LEU A 36 11.38 8.43 -3.36
C LEU A 36 11.30 9.82 -2.73
N ALA A 37 10.11 10.40 -2.85
CA ALA A 37 9.79 11.66 -2.19
C ALA A 37 8.45 11.51 -1.48
N LEU A 38 8.36 12.04 -0.27
CA LEU A 38 7.14 12.10 0.50
C LEU A 38 6.75 13.55 0.71
N ILE A 39 5.49 13.85 0.47
CA ILE A 39 4.89 15.13 0.84
C ILE A 39 3.81 14.80 1.84
N MET A 40 4.03 15.17 3.10
CA MET A 40 3.10 14.80 4.16
C MET A 40 2.32 16.01 4.64
N ASN A 41 1.05 15.79 4.95
CA ASN A 41 0.16 16.78 5.51
C ASN A 41 0.01 18.02 4.62
N THR A 42 -0.12 17.80 3.32
CA THR A 42 -0.35 18.89 2.36
C THR A 42 -1.84 19.14 2.16
N THR A 43 -2.18 20.29 1.59
CA THR A 43 -3.58 20.67 1.37
C THR A 43 -4.30 19.74 0.41
N SER A 44 -5.50 19.33 0.77
CA SER A 44 -6.36 18.49 -0.06
C SER A 44 -7.75 19.10 -0.16
N ASN A 45 -8.29 19.16 -1.37
CA ASN A 45 -9.67 19.62 -1.60
C ASN A 45 -10.69 18.55 -1.16
N ARG A 46 -10.28 17.28 -1.01
CA ARG A 46 -11.17 16.18 -0.64
C ARG A 46 -11.23 15.93 0.86
N PHE A 47 -10.09 16.07 1.56
CA PHE A 47 -9.96 15.64 2.96
C PHE A 47 -9.44 16.72 3.90
N GLY A 48 -9.22 17.95 3.41
CA GLY A 48 -8.51 18.97 4.18
C GLY A 48 -7.00 18.83 4.08
N SER A 49 -6.45 17.66 4.35
CA SER A 49 -5.03 17.37 4.20
C SER A 49 -4.82 15.95 3.71
N LYS A 50 -3.66 15.72 3.08
CA LYS A 50 -3.31 14.42 2.50
C LYS A 50 -1.80 14.25 2.48
N ASP A 51 -1.38 13.00 2.22
CA ASP A 51 0.01 12.66 1.91
C ASP A 51 0.12 12.24 0.44
N ILE A 52 1.27 12.51 -0.16
CA ILE A 52 1.61 12.10 -1.52
C ILE A 52 2.93 11.36 -1.47
N ILE A 53 3.00 10.22 -2.17
CA ILE A 53 4.22 9.40 -2.24
C ILE A 53 4.63 9.32 -3.71
N LYS A 54 5.88 9.68 -4.02
CA LYS A 54 6.47 9.52 -5.36
C LYS A 54 7.60 8.51 -5.25
N ILE A 55 7.50 7.42 -6.00
CA ILE A 55 8.50 6.36 -5.98
C ILE A 55 9.10 6.22 -7.38
N GLU A 56 10.42 6.46 -7.50
CA GLU A 56 11.16 6.28 -8.72
C GLU A 56 11.64 4.84 -8.81
N THR A 57 11.07 4.06 -9.73
CA THR A 57 11.44 2.66 -9.91
C THR A 57 11.03 2.17 -11.29
N GLU A 58 11.81 1.27 -11.86
CA GLU A 58 11.44 0.55 -13.08
C GLU A 58 10.75 -0.78 -12.77
N ARG A 59 10.75 -1.19 -11.50
CA ARG A 59 10.13 -2.44 -11.06
C ARG A 59 8.63 -2.23 -10.82
N ASP A 60 7.87 -3.27 -11.08
CA ASP A 60 6.46 -3.29 -10.70
C ASP A 60 6.35 -3.43 -9.20
N ILE A 61 5.48 -2.62 -8.62
CA ILE A 61 5.19 -2.64 -7.18
C ILE A 61 3.85 -3.34 -6.98
N ASN A 62 3.79 -4.25 -6.02
CA ASN A 62 2.54 -4.91 -5.68
C ASN A 62 1.63 -3.93 -4.94
N LEU A 63 0.57 -3.50 -5.62
CA LEU A 63 -0.36 -2.50 -5.12
C LEU A 63 -1.58 -3.12 -4.41
N GLU A 64 -1.64 -4.45 -4.28
CA GLU A 64 -2.80 -5.12 -3.68
C GLU A 64 -3.12 -4.63 -2.28
N VAL A 65 -2.09 -4.31 -1.49
CA VAL A 65 -2.29 -3.85 -0.12
C VAL A 65 -2.91 -2.47 -0.01
N LEU A 66 -2.85 -1.65 -1.06
CA LEU A 66 -3.37 -0.29 -1.01
C LEU A 66 -4.89 -0.25 -0.75
N GLY A 67 -5.63 -1.19 -1.30
CA GLY A 67 -7.07 -1.29 -1.03
C GLY A 67 -7.37 -1.52 0.45
N PHE A 68 -6.44 -2.13 1.17
CA PHE A 68 -6.57 -2.38 2.61
C PHE A 68 -6.17 -1.15 3.44
N VAL A 69 -5.04 -0.51 3.11
CA VAL A 69 -4.45 0.54 3.96
C VAL A 69 -4.74 1.96 3.51
N ALA A 70 -5.07 2.16 2.24
CA ALA A 70 -5.30 3.49 1.67
C ALA A 70 -6.38 3.42 0.59
N ARG A 71 -7.60 3.08 0.98
CA ARG A 71 -8.73 2.82 0.05
C ARG A 71 -9.06 4.00 -0.86
N GLN A 72 -8.78 5.22 -0.41
CA GLN A 72 -9.12 6.44 -1.15
C GLN A 72 -7.95 6.95 -1.99
N ALA A 73 -6.80 6.27 -1.92
CA ALA A 73 -5.64 6.64 -2.70
C ALA A 73 -5.88 6.45 -4.19
N THR A 74 -5.16 7.22 -4.99
CA THR A 74 -5.09 7.05 -6.44
C THR A 74 -3.64 6.82 -6.81
N VAL A 75 -3.41 6.01 -7.85
CA VAL A 75 -2.06 5.68 -8.29
C VAL A 75 -1.89 6.11 -9.74
N ASP A 76 -0.90 6.96 -10.00
CA ASP A 76 -0.49 7.32 -11.35
C ASP A 76 0.77 6.55 -11.70
N ILE A 77 0.75 5.86 -12.82
CA ILE A 77 1.92 5.14 -13.34
C ILE A 77 2.62 6.06 -14.33
N VAL A 78 3.91 6.29 -14.10
CA VAL A 78 4.72 7.22 -14.87
C VAL A 78 5.77 6.46 -15.67
N ARG A 79 5.87 6.75 -16.96
CA ARG A 79 6.90 6.23 -17.84
C ARG A 79 7.38 7.35 -18.76
N GLY A 80 8.69 7.55 -18.82
CA GLY A 80 9.28 8.62 -19.64
C GLY A 80 8.82 10.02 -19.23
N GLY A 81 8.57 10.22 -17.96
CA GLY A 81 8.11 11.51 -17.42
C GLY A 81 6.64 11.81 -17.66
N THR A 82 5.88 10.87 -18.25
CA THR A 82 4.47 11.04 -18.58
C THR A 82 3.61 10.04 -17.83
N ILE A 83 2.46 10.47 -17.34
CA ILE A 83 1.49 9.57 -16.73
C ILE A 83 0.84 8.73 -17.83
N VAL A 84 1.09 7.42 -17.79
CA VAL A 84 0.59 6.49 -18.82
C VAL A 84 -0.65 5.73 -18.36
N ASP A 85 -0.92 5.69 -17.06
CA ASP A 85 -2.10 5.00 -16.53
C ASP A 85 -2.47 5.59 -15.17
N LYS A 86 -3.74 5.47 -14.84
CA LYS A 86 -4.29 5.86 -13.53
C LYS A 86 -5.05 4.67 -12.97
N VAL A 87 -4.67 4.25 -11.77
CA VAL A 87 -5.20 3.05 -11.14
C VAL A 87 -5.84 3.43 -9.82
N ARG A 88 -6.97 2.81 -9.51
CA ARG A 88 -7.57 2.90 -8.18
C ARG A 88 -7.32 1.60 -7.43
N PRO A 89 -7.00 1.65 -6.15
CA PRO A 89 -6.85 0.43 -5.36
C PRO A 89 -8.12 -0.40 -5.36
N THR A 90 -7.94 -1.71 -5.43
CA THR A 90 -9.04 -2.68 -5.34
C THR A 90 -8.86 -3.53 -4.09
N LEU A 91 -9.89 -4.28 -3.74
CA LEU A 91 -9.85 -5.24 -2.65
C LEU A 91 -9.92 -6.65 -3.24
N PRO A 92 -8.76 -7.28 -3.52
CA PRO A 92 -8.76 -8.67 -3.97
C PRO A 92 -9.41 -9.59 -2.95
N GLU A 93 -10.07 -10.65 -3.40
CA GLU A 93 -10.69 -11.61 -2.48
C GLU A 93 -9.65 -12.41 -1.68
N HIS A 94 -8.51 -12.68 -2.29
CA HIS A 94 -7.41 -13.42 -1.67
C HIS A 94 -6.10 -12.68 -1.88
N ILE A 95 -5.30 -12.61 -0.83
CA ILE A 95 -3.95 -12.06 -0.90
C ILE A 95 -2.97 -13.03 -0.26
N VAL A 96 -1.79 -13.16 -0.87
CA VAL A 96 -0.75 -14.09 -0.44
C VAL A 96 0.55 -13.34 -0.23
N ASN A 97 1.13 -13.49 0.96
CA ASN A 97 2.41 -12.88 1.34
C ASN A 97 2.45 -11.35 1.25
N VAL A 98 1.30 -10.71 1.45
CA VAL A 98 1.16 -9.26 1.50
C VAL A 98 0.98 -8.78 2.94
N LEU A 99 0.09 -9.47 3.69
CA LEU A 99 -0.14 -9.20 5.10
C LEU A 99 0.46 -10.32 5.94
N THR A 100 0.86 -9.99 7.16
CA THR A 100 1.41 -10.96 8.10
C THR A 100 0.45 -11.14 9.27
N CYS A 101 0.11 -12.37 9.60
CA CYS A 101 -0.74 -12.66 10.74
C CYS A 101 -0.03 -12.31 12.05
N THR A 102 -0.73 -11.60 12.92
CA THR A 102 -0.19 -11.15 14.21
C THR A 102 -0.63 -12.02 15.39
N ASN A 103 -1.43 -13.06 15.14
CA ASN A 103 -1.89 -13.96 16.18
C ASN A 103 -0.73 -14.91 16.57
N PRO A 104 -0.24 -14.83 17.82
CA PRO A 104 0.88 -15.69 18.24
C PRO A 104 0.53 -17.19 18.28
N ARG A 105 -0.76 -17.51 18.26
CA ARG A 105 -1.24 -18.91 18.26
C ARG A 105 -1.44 -19.46 16.85
N CYS A 106 -1.30 -18.62 15.82
CA CYS A 106 -1.44 -19.07 14.43
C CYS A 106 -0.26 -19.97 14.06
N VAL A 107 -0.53 -21.00 13.26
CA VAL A 107 0.50 -21.91 12.75
C VAL A 107 1.60 -21.17 12.00
N THR A 108 1.27 -20.03 11.35
CA THR A 108 2.28 -19.21 10.66
C THR A 108 3.28 -18.54 11.60
N SER A 109 2.95 -18.45 12.88
CA SER A 109 3.87 -17.90 13.89
C SER A 109 4.90 -18.91 14.37
N SER A 110 4.60 -20.19 14.29
CA SER A 110 5.45 -21.27 14.80
C SER A 110 6.16 -22.05 13.70
N GLU A 111 5.61 -22.08 12.49
CA GLU A 111 6.21 -22.80 11.37
C GLU A 111 6.78 -21.85 10.33
N VAL A 112 8.02 -22.11 9.93
CA VAL A 112 8.74 -21.33 8.93
C VAL A 112 8.37 -21.86 7.54
N GLY A 113 8.21 -20.93 6.58
CA GLY A 113 8.03 -21.29 5.19
C GLY A 113 6.58 -21.43 4.74
N LEU A 114 5.62 -21.20 5.64
CA LEU A 114 4.22 -21.15 5.24
C LEU A 114 3.88 -19.80 4.60
N ASP A 115 3.08 -19.83 3.55
CA ASP A 115 2.58 -18.61 2.96
C ASP A 115 1.61 -17.92 3.91
N GLN A 116 1.72 -16.60 4.00
CA GLN A 116 0.75 -15.76 4.72
C GLN A 116 -0.46 -15.57 3.79
N MET A 117 -1.58 -16.20 4.10
CA MET A 117 -2.75 -16.21 3.26
C MET A 117 -3.94 -15.57 3.97
N PHE A 118 -4.53 -14.58 3.31
CA PHE A 118 -5.67 -13.84 3.84
C PHE A 118 -6.79 -13.80 2.82
N HIS A 119 -8.02 -13.74 3.31
CA HIS A 119 -9.21 -13.58 2.48
C HIS A 119 -10.01 -12.36 2.91
N LEU A 120 -10.72 -11.78 1.95
CA LEU A 120 -11.59 -10.64 2.19
C LEU A 120 -12.86 -11.14 2.91
N ALA A 121 -12.99 -10.80 4.17
CA ALA A 121 -14.13 -11.22 4.99
C ALA A 121 -15.30 -10.25 4.88
N GLN A 122 -15.03 -8.94 4.84
CA GLN A 122 -16.05 -7.91 4.68
C GLN A 122 -15.55 -6.80 3.76
N ARG A 123 -16.13 -6.72 2.58
CA ARG A 123 -15.72 -5.76 1.56
C ARG A 123 -15.98 -4.31 1.98
N GLU A 124 -17.09 -4.04 2.60
CA GLU A 124 -17.46 -2.67 3.02
C GLU A 124 -16.46 -2.06 3.98
N ARG A 125 -15.89 -2.88 4.85
CA ARG A 125 -14.90 -2.44 5.84
C ARG A 125 -13.47 -2.63 5.37
N GLY A 126 -13.26 -3.32 4.24
CA GLY A 126 -11.93 -3.74 3.83
C GLY A 126 -11.29 -4.67 4.85
N GLU A 127 -12.08 -5.55 5.45
CA GLU A 127 -11.62 -6.44 6.50
C GLU A 127 -11.09 -7.73 5.90
N TYR A 128 -9.84 -8.05 6.18
CA TYR A 128 -9.20 -9.31 5.81
C TYR A 128 -8.97 -10.18 7.04
N ARG A 129 -9.06 -11.48 6.86
CA ARG A 129 -8.81 -12.46 7.91
C ARG A 129 -7.85 -13.52 7.45
N CYS A 130 -7.01 -14.00 8.37
CA CYS A 130 -6.06 -15.06 8.13
C CYS A 130 -6.77 -16.36 7.75
N ASP A 131 -6.32 -17.01 6.67
CA ASP A 131 -6.92 -18.27 6.22
C ASP A 131 -6.71 -19.42 7.21
N TYR A 132 -5.67 -19.36 8.04
CA TYR A 132 -5.33 -20.43 8.98
C TYR A 132 -6.07 -20.29 10.32
N CYS A 133 -6.14 -19.09 10.89
CA CYS A 133 -6.65 -18.89 12.24
C CYS A 133 -7.86 -17.95 12.32
N ASP A 134 -8.25 -17.35 11.20
CA ASP A 134 -9.35 -16.40 11.10
C ASP A 134 -9.17 -15.09 11.91
N GLU A 135 -7.95 -14.83 12.35
CA GLU A 135 -7.65 -13.56 13.02
C GLU A 135 -7.78 -12.40 12.03
N LYS A 136 -8.39 -11.32 12.48
CA LYS A 136 -8.55 -10.12 11.69
C LYS A 136 -7.18 -9.45 11.44
N ALA A 137 -6.89 -9.10 10.19
CA ALA A 137 -5.68 -8.37 9.85
C ALA A 137 -5.73 -6.97 10.44
N LYS A 138 -4.63 -6.53 11.03
CA LYS A 138 -4.50 -5.18 11.61
C LYS A 138 -3.89 -4.23 10.60
N ARG A 139 -4.41 -3.02 10.60
CA ARG A 139 -3.85 -1.92 9.81
C ARG A 139 -2.77 -1.18 10.60
#